data_8e7bbefff669e7949d3e053aa47a7a9f
#
_entry.id   8e7bbefff669e7949d3e053aa47a7a9f
#
_cell.length_a   1.000
_cell.length_b   1.000
_cell.length_c   1.000
_cell.angle_alpha   90.00
_cell.angle_beta   90.00
_cell.angle_gamma   90.00
#
_symmetry.space_group_name_H-M   'P 1'
#
loop_
_entity.id
_entity.type
_entity.pdbx_description
1 polymer ?
#
loop_
_entity_poly.entity_id
_entity_poly.type
_entity_poly.pdbx_seq_one_letter_code
_entity_poly.pdbx_strand_id
1 'polypeptide(L)'
;WILDPAGRWKTSTRVALLRYADNGSGYFGHERRQVTQELEWESERWLFRVGGTAGRIDFEVQTVGVGVDLPARLADDYTAELRLERRLNSRWSAFSAYNWERRRSNDPIASYRVNEGLLGVRWSWER
;
A
#
# COMPACT_ATOMS: atom_id res chain seq x y z
N TRP A 1 -13.04 -6.00 11.20
CA TRP A 1 -13.89 -5.53 12.30
C TRP A 1 -15.01 -4.69 11.72
N ILE A 2 -16.23 -4.92 12.19
CA ILE A 2 -17.43 -4.14 11.84
C ILE A 2 -17.61 -3.11 12.96
N LEU A 3 -17.61 -1.83 12.61
CA LEU A 3 -17.57 -0.73 13.58
C LEU A 3 -18.97 -0.23 13.96
N ASP A 4 -20.01 -0.61 13.21
CA ASP A 4 -21.39 -0.23 13.49
C ASP A 4 -22.35 -1.41 13.32
N PRO A 5 -23.52 -1.41 14.03
CA PRO A 5 -24.51 -2.48 13.92
C PRO A 5 -25.11 -2.65 12.52
N ALA A 6 -25.11 -1.58 11.71
CA ALA A 6 -25.59 -1.61 10.33
C ALA A 6 -24.56 -2.19 9.35
N GLY A 7 -23.33 -2.50 9.82
CA GLY A 7 -22.26 -3.07 9.02
C GLY A 7 -21.70 -2.15 7.93
N ARG A 8 -22.02 -0.86 7.98
CA ARG A 8 -21.59 0.12 6.97
C ARG A 8 -20.13 0.48 7.08
N TRP A 9 -19.56 0.39 8.28
CA TRP A 9 -18.15 0.64 8.55
C TRP A 9 -17.43 -0.66 8.81
N LYS A 10 -16.37 -0.89 8.07
CA LYS A 10 -15.47 -2.03 8.25
C LYS A 10 -14.05 -1.53 8.39
N THR A 11 -13.29 -2.13 9.27
CA THR A 11 -11.86 -1.85 9.39
C THR A 11 -11.07 -3.15 9.41
N SER A 12 -9.89 -3.13 8.83
CA SER A 12 -8.95 -4.24 8.92
C SER A 12 -7.56 -3.74 9.24
N THR A 13 -6.87 -4.47 10.12
CA THR A 13 -5.47 -4.25 10.44
C THR A 13 -4.72 -5.53 10.14
N ARG A 14 -3.64 -5.42 9.39
CA ARG A 14 -2.75 -6.54 9.08
C ARG A 14 -1.33 -6.19 9.47
N VAL A 15 -0.70 -7.08 10.22
CA VAL A 15 0.73 -7.03 10.52
C VAL A 15 1.39 -8.19 9.76
N ALA A 16 2.47 -7.93 9.05
CA ALA A 16 3.19 -8.96 8.31
C ALA A 16 4.69 -8.84 8.56
N LEU A 17 5.32 -10.00 8.72
CA LEU A 17 6.75 -10.20 8.68
C LEU A 17 7.04 -11.10 7.48
N LEU A 18 7.79 -10.59 6.52
CA LEU A 18 8.07 -11.29 5.27
C LEU A 18 9.59 -11.40 5.12
N ARG A 19 10.05 -12.57 4.72
CA ARG A 19 11.44 -12.82 4.38
C ARG A 19 11.52 -13.26 2.93
N TYR A 20 12.30 -12.53 2.16
CA TYR A 20 12.59 -12.84 0.76
C TYR A 20 14.01 -13.38 0.67
N ALA A 21 14.14 -14.64 0.26
CA ALA A 21 15.42 -15.27 0.00
C ALA A 21 15.71 -15.20 -1.50
N ASP A 22 16.91 -14.76 -1.85
CA ASP A 22 17.43 -14.80 -3.21
C ASP A 22 18.04 -16.18 -3.49
N ASN A 23 17.81 -16.71 -4.68
CA ASN A 23 18.34 -18.02 -5.11
C ASN A 23 19.83 -18.01 -5.48
N GLY A 24 20.51 -16.90 -5.35
CA GLY A 24 21.91 -16.72 -5.73
C GLY A 24 22.79 -16.24 -4.58
N SER A 25 23.36 -15.07 -4.73
CA SER A 25 24.31 -14.48 -3.77
C SER A 25 23.69 -13.94 -2.48
N GLY A 26 22.36 -13.99 -2.34
CA GLY A 26 21.62 -13.31 -1.27
C GLY A 26 21.49 -11.81 -1.47
N TYR A 27 21.97 -11.27 -2.59
CA TYR A 27 22.01 -9.82 -2.82
C TYR A 27 20.65 -9.16 -2.77
N PHE A 28 19.58 -9.84 -3.23
CA PHE A 28 18.21 -9.37 -3.17
C PHE A 28 17.44 -9.88 -1.93
N GLY A 29 18.10 -10.68 -1.07
CA GLY A 29 17.53 -11.13 0.19
C GLY A 29 17.24 -9.97 1.12
N HIS A 30 16.04 -9.96 1.71
CA HIS A 30 15.66 -8.94 2.67
C HIS A 30 14.53 -9.39 3.59
N GLU A 31 14.47 -8.80 4.75
CA GLU A 31 13.30 -8.87 5.65
C GLU A 31 12.44 -7.62 5.49
N ARG A 32 11.13 -7.82 5.47
CA ARG A 32 10.15 -6.74 5.44
C ARG A 32 9.16 -6.90 6.59
N ARG A 33 9.04 -5.85 7.39
CA ARG A 33 8.06 -5.72 8.48
C ARG A 33 7.08 -4.65 8.08
N GLN A 34 5.79 -4.95 8.11
CA GLN A 34 4.81 -3.96 7.70
C GLN A 34 3.51 -4.05 8.49
N VAL A 35 2.86 -2.90 8.60
CA VAL A 35 1.51 -2.75 9.13
C VAL A 35 0.64 -2.12 8.05
N THR A 36 -0.49 -2.72 7.78
CA THR A 36 -1.50 -2.19 6.86
C THR A 36 -2.78 -1.93 7.65
N GLN A 37 -3.36 -0.76 7.44
CA GLN A 37 -4.66 -0.37 8.00
C GLN A 37 -5.59 0.00 6.86
N GLU A 38 -6.82 -0.52 6.90
CA GLU A 38 -7.87 -0.18 5.94
C GLU A 38 -9.14 0.19 6.69
N LEU A 39 -9.86 1.16 6.15
CA LEU A 39 -11.19 1.56 6.59
C LEU A 39 -12.08 1.65 5.35
N GLU A 40 -13.23 0.99 5.43
CA GLU A 40 -14.24 0.99 4.38
C GLU A 40 -15.57 1.44 4.97
N TRP A 41 -16.25 2.29 4.24
CA TRP A 41 -17.64 2.67 4.49
C TRP A 41 -18.47 2.44 3.24
N GLU A 42 -19.62 1.78 3.41
CA GLU A 42 -20.52 1.47 2.33
C GLU A 42 -21.96 1.89 2.68
N SER A 43 -22.63 2.48 1.70
CA SER A 43 -24.06 2.76 1.71
C SER A 43 -24.69 2.28 0.41
N GLU A 44 -26.00 2.45 0.25
CA GLU A 44 -26.70 2.05 -0.99
C GLU A 44 -26.09 2.64 -2.26
N ARG A 45 -25.55 3.86 -2.19
CA ARG A 45 -25.05 4.59 -3.36
C ARG A 45 -23.56 4.93 -3.30
N TRP A 46 -22.92 4.81 -2.16
CA TRP A 46 -21.56 5.26 -1.98
C TRP A 46 -20.69 4.17 -1.37
N LEU A 47 -19.49 4.05 -1.88
CA LEU A 47 -18.40 3.31 -1.28
C LEU A 47 -17.23 4.27 -1.06
N PHE A 48 -16.77 4.34 0.16
CA PHE A 48 -15.55 5.05 0.54
C PHE A 48 -14.56 4.05 1.12
N ARG A 49 -13.32 4.08 0.65
CA ARG A 49 -12.23 3.27 1.18
C ARG A 49 -11.00 4.14 1.35
N VAL A 50 -10.37 4.03 2.50
CA VAL A 50 -9.06 4.60 2.77
C VAL A 50 -8.18 3.54 3.37
N GLY A 51 -6.95 3.46 2.91
CA GLY A 51 -5.98 2.50 3.39
C GLY A 51 -4.58 3.08 3.44
N GLY A 52 -3.70 2.43 4.17
CA GLY A 52 -2.30 2.78 4.20
C GLY A 52 -1.45 1.64 4.73
N THR A 53 -0.21 1.61 4.29
CA THR A 53 0.81 0.68 4.76
C THR A 53 2.04 1.46 5.18
N ALA A 54 2.60 1.10 6.32
CA ALA A 54 3.93 1.51 6.75
C ALA A 54 4.77 0.25 6.91
N GLY A 55 5.95 0.24 6.31
CA GLY A 55 6.85 -0.92 6.34
C GLY A 55 8.30 -0.51 6.39
N ARG A 56 9.13 -1.42 6.90
CA ARG A 56 10.59 -1.33 6.90
C ARG A 56 11.18 -2.55 6.22
N ILE A 57 12.18 -2.30 5.40
CA ILE A 57 12.93 -3.31 4.67
C ILE A 57 14.39 -3.25 5.11
N ASP A 58 14.88 -4.38 5.59
CA ASP A 58 16.26 -4.59 6.02
C ASP A 58 16.91 -5.54 5.00
N PHE A 59 17.92 -5.07 4.24
CA PHE A 59 18.62 -5.88 3.26
C PHE A 59 19.78 -6.63 3.90
N GLU A 60 19.92 -7.94 3.61
CA GLU A 60 20.91 -8.81 4.26
C GLU A 60 22.35 -8.51 3.80
N VAL A 61 22.55 -8.22 2.51
CA VAL A 61 23.88 -8.11 1.89
C VAL A 61 24.14 -6.74 1.28
N GLN A 62 23.09 -6.02 0.87
CA GLN A 62 23.24 -4.72 0.25
C GLN A 62 23.76 -3.69 1.26
N THR A 63 24.81 -2.98 0.87
CA THR A 63 25.39 -1.87 1.66
C THR A 63 25.31 -0.57 0.89
N VAL A 64 25.47 0.56 1.56
CA VAL A 64 25.36 1.90 0.99
C VAL A 64 26.68 2.64 1.19
N GLY A 65 27.19 3.28 0.11
CA GLY A 65 28.39 4.09 0.11
C GLY A 65 29.57 3.45 -0.60
N VAL A 66 30.75 4.03 -0.42
CA VAL A 66 32.04 3.56 -0.96
C VAL A 66 33.05 3.55 0.17
N GLY A 67 33.67 2.41 0.44
CA GLY A 67 34.70 2.29 1.48
C GLY A 67 34.67 0.95 2.20
N VAL A 68 35.26 0.93 3.40
CA VAL A 68 35.27 -0.22 4.32
C VAL A 68 34.22 -0.02 5.39
N ASP A 69 33.60 -1.10 5.90
CA ASP A 69 32.57 -1.07 6.93
C ASP A 69 31.31 -0.26 6.55
N LEU A 70 30.80 -0.54 5.35
CA LEU A 70 29.62 0.13 4.83
C LEU A 70 28.35 -0.27 5.59
N PRO A 71 27.45 0.70 5.89
CA PRO A 71 26.19 0.40 6.55
C PRO A 71 25.27 -0.43 5.64
N ALA A 72 24.55 -1.37 6.23
CA ALA A 72 23.51 -2.12 5.54
C ALA A 72 22.46 -1.18 4.94
N ARG A 73 21.93 -1.54 3.77
CA ARG A 73 20.85 -0.81 3.13
C ARG A 73 19.56 -1.02 3.89
N LEU A 74 18.89 0.08 4.18
CA LEU A 74 17.60 0.14 4.84
C LEU A 74 16.63 0.96 4.01
N ALA A 75 15.35 0.58 4.02
CA ALA A 75 14.31 1.38 3.42
C ALA A 75 13.03 1.36 4.26
N ASP A 76 12.40 2.51 4.39
CA ASP A 76 11.07 2.67 4.94
C ASP A 76 10.09 2.94 3.78
N ASP A 77 9.06 2.10 3.66
CA ASP A 77 8.01 2.21 2.66
C ASP A 77 6.72 2.71 3.31
N TYR A 78 6.10 3.69 2.68
CA TYR A 78 4.79 4.21 3.06
C TYR A 78 3.90 4.26 1.84
N THR A 79 2.69 3.74 1.98
CA THR A 79 1.64 3.89 0.97
C THR A 79 0.38 4.42 1.60
N ALA A 80 -0.38 5.20 0.86
CA ALA A 80 -1.73 5.58 1.21
C ALA A 80 -2.62 5.52 -0.03
N GLU A 81 -3.81 4.99 0.13
CA GLU A 81 -4.81 4.96 -0.92
C GLU A 81 -6.13 5.55 -0.43
N LEU A 82 -6.81 6.24 -1.33
CA LEU A 82 -8.13 6.78 -1.13
C LEU A 82 -8.99 6.42 -2.34
N ARG A 83 -10.19 5.88 -2.12
CA ARG A 83 -11.15 5.57 -3.16
C ARG A 83 -12.53 6.05 -2.76
N LEU A 84 -13.16 6.78 -3.64
CA LEU A 84 -14.56 7.15 -3.55
C LEU A 84 -15.27 6.64 -4.79
N GLU A 85 -16.35 5.89 -4.60
CA GLU A 85 -17.17 5.38 -5.70
C GLU A 85 -18.64 5.74 -5.45
N ARG A 86 -19.33 6.20 -6.48
CA ARG A 86 -20.76 6.48 -6.46
C ARG A 86 -21.48 5.60 -7.46
N ARG A 87 -22.43 4.82 -6.99
CA ARG A 87 -23.35 4.05 -7.81
C ARG A 87 -24.38 5.01 -8.41
N LEU A 88 -24.40 5.14 -9.73
CA LEU A 88 -25.32 6.01 -10.47
C LEU A 88 -26.64 5.31 -10.74
N ASN A 89 -26.59 4.02 -11.08
CA ASN A 89 -27.73 3.12 -11.24
C ASN A 89 -27.24 1.66 -11.11
N SER A 90 -28.09 0.67 -11.46
CA SER A 90 -27.76 -0.76 -11.36
C SER A 90 -26.55 -1.19 -12.23
N ARG A 91 -26.22 -0.43 -13.28
CA ARG A 91 -25.18 -0.78 -14.23
C ARG A 91 -23.97 0.13 -14.22
N TRP A 92 -24.11 1.35 -13.73
CA TRP A 92 -23.09 2.37 -13.82
C TRP A 92 -22.65 2.87 -12.45
N SER A 93 -21.36 2.97 -12.25
CA SER A 93 -20.76 3.72 -11.15
C SER A 93 -19.64 4.63 -11.65
N ALA A 94 -19.46 5.76 -10.99
CA ALA A 94 -18.34 6.65 -11.19
C ALA A 94 -17.42 6.56 -9.98
N PHE A 95 -16.11 6.63 -10.20
CA PHE A 95 -15.16 6.57 -9.11
C PHE A 95 -14.00 7.54 -9.28
N SER A 96 -13.42 7.93 -8.15
CA SER A 96 -12.12 8.57 -8.06
C SER A 96 -11.23 7.76 -7.13
N ALA A 97 -9.95 7.70 -7.45
CA ALA A 97 -8.95 7.07 -6.60
C ALA A 97 -7.70 7.94 -6.57
N TYR A 98 -7.00 7.91 -5.45
CA TYR A 98 -5.72 8.55 -5.26
C TYR A 98 -4.79 7.59 -4.54
N ASN A 99 -3.61 7.38 -5.11
CA ASN A 99 -2.55 6.57 -4.54
C ASN A 99 -1.33 7.45 -4.28
N TRP A 100 -0.78 7.32 -3.10
CA TRP A 100 0.46 7.95 -2.70
C TRP A 100 1.42 6.88 -2.22
N GLU A 101 2.66 6.93 -2.73
CA GLU A 101 3.74 6.05 -2.32
C GLU A 101 4.99 6.87 -2.03
N ARG A 102 5.68 6.51 -0.98
CA ARG A 102 6.97 7.09 -0.61
C ARG A 102 7.89 6.02 -0.06
N ARG A 103 9.08 5.93 -0.66
CA ARG A 103 10.20 5.18 -0.13
C ARG A 103 11.28 6.14 0.37
N ARG A 104 11.74 5.90 1.58
CA ARG A 104 12.91 6.55 2.15
C ARG A 104 13.96 5.49 2.38
N SER A 105 15.14 5.66 1.82
CA SER A 105 16.28 4.77 2.01
C SER A 105 17.47 5.56 2.52
N ASN A 106 18.37 4.89 3.23
CA ASN A 106 19.69 5.44 3.48
C ASN A 106 20.55 5.49 2.20
N ASP A 107 20.12 4.83 1.12
CA ASP A 107 20.62 5.03 -0.25
C ASP A 107 19.77 6.11 -0.95
N PRO A 108 20.34 7.29 -1.26
CA PRO A 108 19.57 8.38 -1.88
C PRO A 108 18.95 8.02 -3.24
N ILE A 109 19.62 7.16 -4.02
CA ILE A 109 19.18 6.73 -5.36
C ILE A 109 17.92 5.87 -5.25
N ALA A 110 17.73 5.18 -4.12
CA ALA A 110 16.59 4.31 -3.87
C ALA A 110 15.42 5.00 -3.18
N SER A 111 15.52 6.30 -2.95
CA SER A 111 14.44 7.10 -2.34
C SER A 111 13.58 7.72 -3.43
N TYR A 112 12.25 7.58 -3.32
CA TYR A 112 11.32 8.16 -4.28
C TYR A 112 9.99 8.53 -3.63
N ARG A 113 9.19 9.26 -4.40
CA ARG A 113 7.80 9.57 -4.09
C ARG A 113 6.96 9.55 -5.38
N VAL A 114 5.82 8.89 -5.30
CA VAL A 114 4.86 8.77 -6.41
C VAL A 114 3.50 9.26 -5.94
N ASN A 115 2.79 9.95 -6.83
CA ASN A 115 1.39 10.33 -6.64
C ASN A 115 0.65 9.95 -7.91
N GLU A 116 -0.46 9.26 -7.76
CA GLU A 116 -1.30 8.83 -8.87
C GLU A 116 -2.76 9.18 -8.58
N GLY A 117 -3.40 9.87 -9.50
CA GLY A 117 -4.82 10.16 -9.45
C GLY A 117 -5.54 9.47 -10.60
N LEU A 118 -6.68 8.83 -10.31
CA LEU A 118 -7.49 8.12 -11.27
C LEU A 118 -8.95 8.55 -11.15
N LEU A 119 -9.56 8.88 -12.28
CA LEU A 119 -10.99 9.11 -12.40
C LEU A 119 -11.54 8.14 -13.44
N GLY A 120 -12.71 7.56 -13.17
CA GLY A 120 -13.27 6.60 -14.10
C GLY A 120 -14.75 6.32 -13.90
N VAL A 121 -15.28 5.61 -14.87
CA VAL A 121 -16.63 5.08 -14.86
C VAL A 121 -16.54 3.58 -15.03
N ARG A 122 -17.28 2.84 -14.23
CA ARG A 122 -17.39 1.38 -14.32
C ARG A 122 -18.78 1.03 -14.81
N TRP A 123 -18.83 0.13 -15.76
CA TRP A 123 -20.06 -0.50 -16.21
C TRP A 123 -20.05 -1.97 -15.84
N SER A 124 -21.12 -2.46 -15.24
CA SER A 124 -21.30 -3.86 -14.86
C SER A 124 -22.43 -4.47 -15.70
N TRP A 125 -22.14 -5.64 -16.25
CA TRP A 125 -23.12 -6.46 -16.95
C TRP A 125 -23.70 -7.46 -15.96
N GLU A 126 -24.93 -7.25 -15.52
CA GLU A 126 -25.69 -8.33 -14.85
C GLU A 126 -26.27 -9.26 -15.93
N ARG A 127 -25.91 -10.52 -15.83
CA ARG A 127 -26.60 -11.57 -16.56
C ARG A 127 -27.86 -11.98 -15.82
#